data_f5839dc20ee7ab3c80d1b25cf38000e8
#
_entry.id   f5839dc20ee7ab3c80d1b25cf38000e8
#
_cell.length_a   1.000
_cell.length_b   1.000
_cell.length_c   1.000
_cell.angle_alpha   90.00
_cell.angle_beta   90.00
_cell.angle_gamma   90.00
#
_symmetry.space_group_name_H-M   'P 1'
#
loop_
_entity.id
_entity.type
_entity.pdbx_description
1 polymer ?
#
loop_
_entity_poly.entity_id
_entity_poly.type
_entity_poly.pdbx_seq_one_letter_code
_entity_poly.pdbx_strand_id
1 'polypeptide(L)'
;IFPSCVKEQKDNDGKTIRKVDINTLQLLLGIDQKESETCEFSWVGKREAVKEVYKPIRKTLRPVVQDSVEWDSTGNLYIEGDNLDVLKLLQESYLDSVKVIYIDPPYNTGNDFIYADDFRIRAREYANAGGVSQDDKNRMYQNLDYSGRYHSDWCSMIYARLLAARNLLCDDGVIFISIDDNEQANLKKICDEVFGERNFVNCFIWNCSTAGGIRPKFASKTHEYILCYAKNKTCLDMFFAPLSGEAIKMYREKDERGLYRDKDFVFKNK
;
A
#
# COMPACT_ATOMS: atom_id res chain seq x y z
N ILE A 1 -21.19 7.54 5.22
CA ILE A 1 -20.81 8.62 4.31
C ILE A 1 -19.29 8.90 4.41
N PHE A 2 -18.65 8.71 5.59
CA PHE A 2 -17.21 8.87 5.76
C PHE A 2 -16.64 7.72 6.63
N PRO A 3 -16.60 6.46 6.13
CA PRO A 3 -16.13 5.30 6.91
C PRO A 3 -14.72 5.48 7.46
N SER A 4 -13.85 6.15 6.72
CA SER A 4 -12.46 6.44 7.10
C SER A 4 -12.31 7.39 8.29
N CYS A 5 -13.36 8.14 8.64
CA CYS A 5 -13.35 8.97 9.84
C CYS A 5 -13.74 8.19 11.11
N VAL A 6 -14.08 6.91 10.99
CA VAL A 6 -14.47 6.08 12.13
C VAL A 6 -13.29 5.22 12.56
N LYS A 7 -12.78 5.45 13.77
CA LYS A 7 -11.74 4.63 14.41
C LYS A 7 -12.36 3.75 15.47
N GLU A 8 -11.97 2.48 15.48
CA GLU A 8 -12.34 1.57 16.56
C GLU A 8 -11.35 1.73 17.73
N GLN A 9 -11.87 1.97 18.91
CA GLN A 9 -11.12 2.04 20.16
C GLN A 9 -11.75 1.13 21.18
N LYS A 10 -10.93 0.49 22.05
CA LYS A 10 -11.47 -0.22 23.22
C LYS A 10 -11.71 0.80 24.32
N ASP A 11 -12.88 0.73 24.98
CA ASP A 11 -13.16 1.45 26.19
C ASP A 11 -12.46 0.81 27.40
N ASN A 12 -12.65 1.40 28.59
CA ASN A 12 -12.04 0.91 29.83
C ASN A 12 -12.51 -0.49 30.23
N ASP A 13 -13.62 -0.94 29.68
CA ASP A 13 -14.22 -2.25 29.92
C ASP A 13 -13.84 -3.29 28.83
N GLY A 14 -12.96 -2.90 27.90
CA GLY A 14 -12.48 -3.77 26.81
C GLY A 14 -13.43 -3.91 25.63
N LYS A 15 -14.57 -3.20 25.65
CA LYS A 15 -15.55 -3.21 24.56
C LYS A 15 -15.12 -2.30 23.42
N THR A 16 -15.22 -2.79 22.19
CA THR A 16 -14.92 -2.01 21.00
C THR A 16 -15.99 -0.92 20.80
N ILE A 17 -15.54 0.34 20.83
CA ILE A 17 -16.38 1.51 20.53
C ILE A 17 -15.88 2.17 19.26
N ARG A 18 -16.81 2.64 18.44
CA ARG A 18 -16.49 3.41 17.22
C ARG A 18 -16.50 4.90 17.54
N LYS A 19 -15.38 5.56 17.35
CA LYS A 19 -15.26 7.01 17.51
C LYS A 19 -15.00 7.67 16.17
N VAL A 20 -15.63 8.82 15.96
CA VAL A 20 -15.35 9.66 14.80
C VAL A 20 -14.00 10.36 15.01
N ASP A 21 -13.07 10.18 14.09
CA ASP A 21 -11.86 10.98 14.01
C ASP A 21 -12.21 12.37 13.47
N ILE A 22 -12.36 13.31 14.40
CA ILE A 22 -12.77 14.68 14.09
C ILE A 22 -11.71 15.36 13.19
N ASN A 23 -10.43 15.08 13.37
CA ASN A 23 -9.37 15.68 12.58
C ASN A 23 -9.47 15.26 11.12
N THR A 24 -9.66 13.96 10.86
CA THR A 24 -9.91 13.47 9.52
C THR A 24 -11.21 14.01 8.94
N LEU A 25 -12.28 14.10 9.75
CA LEU A 25 -13.55 14.67 9.32
C LEU A 25 -13.43 16.16 8.97
N GLN A 26 -12.74 16.95 9.78
CA GLN A 26 -12.50 18.38 9.54
C GLN A 26 -11.69 18.59 8.27
N LEU A 27 -10.65 17.76 8.04
CA LEU A 27 -9.87 17.79 6.80
C LEU A 27 -10.74 17.55 5.57
N LEU A 28 -11.63 16.54 5.62
CA LEU A 28 -12.55 16.21 4.52
C LEU A 28 -13.59 17.31 4.28
N LEU A 29 -13.99 17.99 5.33
CA LEU A 29 -14.93 19.15 5.26
C LEU A 29 -14.22 20.45 4.86
N GLY A 30 -12.89 20.47 4.76
CA GLY A 30 -12.11 21.66 4.39
C GLY A 30 -12.04 22.70 5.50
N ILE A 31 -12.21 22.30 6.77
CA ILE A 31 -12.10 23.17 7.94
C ILE A 31 -10.63 23.24 8.34
N ASP A 32 -10.04 24.44 8.31
CA ASP A 32 -8.64 24.66 8.73
C ASP A 32 -8.48 24.40 10.23
N GLN A 33 -7.49 23.54 10.56
CA GLN A 33 -7.08 23.32 11.94
C GLN A 33 -5.92 24.24 12.28
N LYS A 34 -5.92 24.75 13.52
CA LYS A 34 -4.71 25.32 14.10
C LYS A 34 -3.64 24.24 14.22
N GLU A 35 -2.45 24.52 13.71
CA GLU A 35 -1.31 23.61 13.77
C GLU A 35 -1.03 23.23 15.23
N SER A 36 -1.18 21.95 15.56
CA SER A 36 -0.58 21.40 16.77
C SER A 36 0.84 20.94 16.43
N GLU A 37 1.81 21.16 17.30
CA GLU A 37 3.19 20.68 17.16
C GLU A 37 3.23 19.14 17.23
N THR A 38 2.82 18.49 16.14
CA THR A 38 2.88 17.04 15.98
C THR A 38 3.76 16.70 14.78
N CYS A 39 4.52 15.61 14.87
CA CYS A 39 5.29 15.12 13.74
C CYS A 39 4.32 14.59 12.67
N GLU A 40 4.14 15.36 11.60
CA GLU A 40 3.31 14.99 10.46
C GLU A 40 4.18 14.85 9.21
N PHE A 41 4.01 13.74 8.48
CA PHE A 41 4.58 13.59 7.15
C PHE A 41 3.69 14.30 6.15
N SER A 42 4.16 15.41 5.59
CA SER A 42 3.38 16.26 4.69
C SER A 42 4.12 16.53 3.37
N TRP A 43 3.38 16.69 2.29
CA TRP A 43 3.88 17.04 0.95
C TRP A 43 2.85 17.84 0.18
N VAL A 44 3.29 18.45 -0.92
CA VAL A 44 2.40 19.24 -1.80
C VAL A 44 1.43 18.32 -2.54
N GLY A 45 0.12 18.50 -2.33
CA GLY A 45 -0.94 17.68 -2.97
C GLY A 45 -1.55 16.61 -2.06
N LYS A 46 -1.07 16.43 -0.81
CA LYS A 46 -1.62 15.45 0.14
C LYS A 46 -3.12 15.63 0.36
N ARG A 47 -3.58 16.85 0.63
CA ARG A 47 -5.00 17.15 0.88
C ARG A 47 -5.89 16.85 -0.35
N GLU A 48 -5.38 17.16 -1.53
CA GLU A 48 -6.06 16.88 -2.80
C GLU A 48 -6.14 15.37 -3.05
N ALA A 49 -5.09 14.62 -2.77
CA ALA A 49 -5.09 13.17 -2.86
C ALA A 49 -6.16 12.53 -1.96
N VAL A 50 -6.31 13.03 -0.71
CA VAL A 50 -7.40 12.60 0.18
C VAL A 50 -8.77 12.88 -0.42
N LYS A 51 -8.99 14.10 -0.93
CA LYS A 51 -10.27 14.49 -1.54
C LYS A 51 -10.62 13.60 -2.74
N GLU A 52 -9.63 13.24 -3.56
CA GLU A 52 -9.83 12.41 -4.73
C GLU A 52 -10.33 11.00 -4.37
N VAL A 53 -9.86 10.41 -3.27
CA VAL A 53 -10.35 9.10 -2.79
C VAL A 53 -11.86 9.14 -2.50
N TYR A 54 -12.34 10.24 -1.92
CA TYR A 54 -13.76 10.37 -1.52
C TYR A 54 -14.67 11.02 -2.58
N LYS A 55 -14.10 11.39 -3.70
CA LYS A 55 -14.88 11.93 -4.82
C LYS A 55 -15.82 10.84 -5.37
N PRO A 56 -17.13 11.11 -5.48
CA PRO A 56 -18.08 10.13 -5.99
C PRO A 56 -17.73 9.69 -7.41
N ILE A 57 -17.81 8.39 -7.66
CA ILE A 57 -17.61 7.81 -8.98
C ILE A 57 -18.98 7.56 -9.64
N ARG A 58 -19.06 7.82 -10.97
CA ARG A 58 -20.24 7.56 -11.81
C ARG A 58 -20.01 6.44 -12.83
N LYS A 59 -18.93 5.67 -12.63
CA LYS A 59 -18.56 4.55 -13.49
C LYS A 59 -19.12 3.24 -12.91
N THR A 60 -19.16 2.20 -13.71
CA THR A 60 -19.53 0.85 -13.30
C THR A 60 -18.64 -0.17 -13.99
N LEU A 61 -18.51 -1.35 -13.40
CA LEU A 61 -17.86 -2.49 -14.03
C LEU A 61 -18.79 -3.07 -15.11
N ARG A 62 -18.20 -3.43 -16.26
CA ARG A 62 -18.90 -4.08 -17.36
C ARG A 62 -18.29 -5.45 -17.61
N PRO A 63 -19.10 -6.53 -17.59
CA PRO A 63 -18.60 -7.85 -17.92
C PRO A 63 -18.20 -7.94 -19.40
N VAL A 64 -17.06 -8.58 -19.70
CA VAL A 64 -16.56 -8.85 -21.05
C VAL A 64 -16.50 -10.36 -21.22
N VAL A 65 -17.67 -10.98 -21.41
CA VAL A 65 -17.86 -12.44 -21.43
C VAL A 65 -17.07 -13.09 -22.57
N GLN A 66 -17.03 -12.45 -23.75
CA GLN A 66 -16.36 -12.98 -24.93
C GLN A 66 -14.83 -13.12 -24.79
N ASP A 67 -14.23 -12.31 -23.91
CA ASP A 67 -12.76 -12.32 -23.66
C ASP A 67 -12.42 -13.06 -22.37
N SER A 68 -13.42 -13.61 -21.68
CA SER A 68 -13.25 -14.33 -20.43
C SER A 68 -13.09 -15.84 -20.67
N VAL A 69 -12.28 -16.47 -19.84
CA VAL A 69 -12.08 -17.92 -19.85
C VAL A 69 -12.93 -18.52 -18.73
N GLU A 70 -13.72 -19.55 -19.07
CA GLU A 70 -14.57 -20.28 -18.12
C GLU A 70 -15.46 -19.35 -17.28
N TRP A 71 -16.13 -18.40 -17.94
CA TRP A 71 -16.94 -17.35 -17.32
C TRP A 71 -17.91 -17.86 -16.24
N ASP A 72 -18.59 -18.98 -16.49
CA ASP A 72 -19.62 -19.51 -15.60
C ASP A 72 -19.05 -20.27 -14.38
N SER A 73 -17.77 -20.65 -14.39
CA SER A 73 -17.14 -21.48 -13.37
C SER A 73 -15.99 -20.83 -12.63
N THR A 74 -15.37 -19.81 -13.20
CA THR A 74 -14.23 -19.10 -12.56
C THR A 74 -14.66 -18.23 -11.41
N GLY A 75 -13.90 -18.26 -10.30
CA GLY A 75 -13.99 -17.29 -9.22
C GLY A 75 -13.00 -16.12 -9.34
N ASN A 76 -12.16 -16.09 -10.39
CA ASN A 76 -11.14 -15.08 -10.60
C ASN A 76 -11.70 -13.90 -11.40
N LEU A 77 -11.22 -12.68 -11.07
CA LEU A 77 -11.60 -11.45 -11.77
C LEU A 77 -10.34 -10.76 -12.31
N TYR A 78 -10.38 -10.38 -13.58
CA TYR A 78 -9.44 -9.43 -14.17
C TYR A 78 -10.22 -8.15 -14.49
N ILE A 79 -9.77 -7.02 -13.96
CA ILE A 79 -10.47 -5.75 -14.11
C ILE A 79 -9.53 -4.77 -14.80
N GLU A 80 -9.94 -4.27 -15.97
CA GLU A 80 -9.19 -3.29 -16.75
C GLU A 80 -9.78 -1.90 -16.55
N GLY A 81 -8.92 -0.91 -16.25
CA GLY A 81 -9.31 0.48 -16.05
C GLY A 81 -8.35 1.24 -15.15
N ASP A 82 -8.70 2.49 -14.82
CA ASP A 82 -7.99 3.24 -13.80
C ASP A 82 -8.12 2.55 -12.45
N ASN A 83 -6.98 2.23 -11.82
CA ASN A 83 -6.98 1.43 -10.60
C ASN A 83 -7.56 2.15 -9.38
N LEU A 84 -7.50 3.49 -9.29
CA LEU A 84 -8.15 4.23 -8.21
C LEU A 84 -9.68 4.17 -8.34
N ASP A 85 -10.19 4.31 -9.56
CA ASP A 85 -11.61 4.13 -9.85
C ASP A 85 -12.08 2.72 -9.54
N VAL A 86 -11.30 1.71 -9.95
CA VAL A 86 -11.58 0.29 -9.66
C VAL A 86 -11.62 0.04 -8.15
N LEU A 87 -10.63 0.53 -7.39
CA LEU A 87 -10.60 0.39 -5.93
C LEU A 87 -11.84 1.03 -5.26
N LYS A 88 -12.32 2.16 -5.78
CA LYS A 88 -13.56 2.80 -5.28
C LYS A 88 -14.79 1.93 -5.57
N LEU A 89 -14.91 1.38 -6.79
CA LEU A 89 -16.03 0.51 -7.17
C LEU A 89 -16.05 -0.79 -6.36
N LEU A 90 -14.89 -1.37 -6.10
CA LEU A 90 -14.76 -2.60 -5.32
C LEU A 90 -15.20 -2.43 -3.86
N GLN A 91 -15.17 -1.22 -3.30
CA GLN A 91 -15.65 -0.98 -1.93
C GLN A 91 -17.14 -1.33 -1.74
N GLU A 92 -17.95 -1.26 -2.78
CA GLU A 92 -19.38 -1.63 -2.68
C GLU A 92 -19.58 -3.12 -2.39
N SER A 93 -18.70 -3.99 -2.91
CA SER A 93 -18.86 -5.45 -2.82
C SER A 93 -17.80 -6.16 -1.98
N TYR A 94 -16.63 -5.54 -1.79
CA TYR A 94 -15.47 -6.15 -1.14
C TYR A 94 -14.97 -5.38 0.08
N LEU A 95 -15.80 -4.48 0.66
CA LEU A 95 -15.45 -3.81 1.91
C LEU A 95 -15.14 -4.85 2.98
N ASP A 96 -14.02 -4.70 3.70
CA ASP A 96 -13.57 -5.58 4.78
C ASP A 96 -13.49 -7.09 4.42
N SER A 97 -13.28 -7.43 3.14
CA SER A 97 -13.37 -8.82 2.66
C SER A 97 -12.07 -9.37 2.07
N VAL A 98 -11.13 -8.51 1.71
CA VAL A 98 -9.89 -8.93 1.04
C VAL A 98 -8.86 -9.38 2.06
N LYS A 99 -8.37 -10.62 1.91
CA LYS A 99 -7.38 -11.20 2.84
C LYS A 99 -5.96 -10.73 2.56
N VAL A 100 -5.58 -10.63 1.29
CA VAL A 100 -4.23 -10.25 0.87
C VAL A 100 -4.30 -9.27 -0.29
N ILE A 101 -3.57 -8.18 -0.19
CA ILE A 101 -3.30 -7.26 -1.28
C ILE A 101 -1.80 -7.29 -1.58
N TYR A 102 -1.45 -7.43 -2.85
CA TYR A 102 -0.08 -7.25 -3.32
C TYR A 102 -0.06 -6.16 -4.37
N ILE A 103 0.82 -5.18 -4.21
CA ILE A 103 1.03 -4.11 -5.18
C ILE A 103 2.50 -3.96 -5.53
N ASP A 104 2.72 -3.66 -6.79
CA ASP A 104 4.03 -3.35 -7.39
C ASP A 104 3.90 -1.99 -8.08
N PRO A 105 4.04 -0.87 -7.34
CA PRO A 105 3.88 0.46 -7.87
C PRO A 105 5.09 0.88 -8.73
N PRO A 106 4.99 1.93 -9.54
CA PRO A 106 6.18 2.55 -10.13
C PRO A 106 7.19 2.93 -9.03
N TYR A 107 8.47 2.59 -9.22
CA TYR A 107 9.51 2.80 -8.20
C TYR A 107 10.06 4.22 -8.19
N ASN A 108 9.60 5.06 -9.11
CA ASN A 108 10.01 6.46 -9.25
C ASN A 108 11.52 6.63 -9.56
N THR A 109 11.99 5.89 -10.56
CA THR A 109 13.41 5.85 -10.95
C THR A 109 13.85 7.05 -11.82
N GLY A 110 12.97 8.02 -12.05
CA GLY A 110 13.20 9.21 -12.88
C GLY A 110 12.70 9.07 -14.32
N ASN A 111 12.41 7.86 -14.77
CA ASN A 111 11.82 7.56 -16.07
C ASN A 111 10.47 6.85 -15.97
N ASP A 112 9.98 6.61 -14.78
CA ASP A 112 8.74 5.91 -14.55
C ASP A 112 7.51 6.75 -14.90
N PHE A 113 6.48 6.08 -15.36
CA PHE A 113 5.17 6.68 -15.58
C PHE A 113 4.34 6.53 -14.32
N ILE A 114 3.77 7.63 -13.86
CA ILE A 114 2.78 7.66 -12.79
C ILE A 114 1.43 8.14 -13.29
N TYR A 115 0.37 7.83 -12.58
CA TYR A 115 -0.98 8.23 -12.99
C TYR A 115 -1.20 9.74 -12.82
N ALA A 116 -1.84 10.36 -13.81
CA ALA A 116 -2.22 11.78 -13.79
C ALA A 116 -3.57 11.92 -13.08
N ASP A 117 -3.57 11.79 -11.76
CA ASP A 117 -4.79 12.00 -10.98
C ASP A 117 -5.20 13.50 -10.99
N ASP A 118 -6.49 13.79 -10.78
CA ASP A 118 -7.09 15.14 -10.86
C ASP A 118 -6.40 16.21 -9.99
N PHE A 119 -5.74 15.81 -8.90
CA PHE A 119 -5.02 16.74 -8.02
C PHE A 119 -3.83 17.43 -8.71
N ARG A 120 -3.25 16.83 -9.76
CA ARG A 120 -2.15 17.41 -10.53
C ARG A 120 -2.65 18.37 -11.61
N ILE A 121 -3.76 18.04 -12.26
CA ILE A 121 -4.33 18.85 -13.34
C ILE A 121 -4.65 20.25 -12.83
N ARG A 122 -5.29 20.38 -11.66
CA ARG A 122 -5.58 21.66 -11.03
C ARG A 122 -4.33 22.48 -10.71
N ALA A 123 -3.26 21.85 -10.29
CA ALA A 123 -1.99 22.55 -10.01
C ALA A 123 -1.29 23.04 -11.30
N ARG A 124 -1.46 22.35 -12.43
CA ARG A 124 -0.99 22.80 -13.75
C ARG A 124 -1.87 23.87 -14.37
N GLU A 125 -3.18 23.82 -14.19
CA GLU A 125 -4.11 24.86 -14.63
C GLU A 125 -3.82 26.21 -13.98
N TYR A 126 -3.39 26.21 -12.71
CA TYR A 126 -2.90 27.42 -12.05
C TYR A 126 -1.54 27.93 -12.59
N ALA A 127 -0.72 27.05 -13.15
CA ALA A 127 0.61 27.40 -13.67
C ALA A 127 0.60 27.76 -15.15
N ASN A 128 -0.34 27.23 -15.94
CA ASN A 128 -0.44 27.46 -17.39
C ASN A 128 -1.93 27.66 -17.77
N ALA A 129 -2.33 28.90 -17.96
CA ALA A 129 -3.64 29.26 -18.51
C ALA A 129 -3.79 28.92 -20.02
N GLY A 130 -3.32 27.76 -20.45
CA GLY A 130 -3.37 27.27 -21.82
C GLY A 130 -3.95 25.85 -21.88
N GLY A 131 -5.14 25.72 -22.47
CA GLY A 131 -6.04 24.58 -22.52
C GLY A 131 -5.38 23.21 -22.70
N VAL A 132 -5.69 22.32 -21.77
CA VAL A 132 -5.43 20.89 -21.84
C VAL A 132 -6.73 20.18 -22.19
N SER A 133 -6.72 19.32 -23.21
CA SER A 133 -7.89 18.59 -23.69
C SER A 133 -8.39 17.57 -22.67
N GLN A 134 -9.69 17.27 -22.72
CA GLN A 134 -10.35 16.31 -21.82
C GLN A 134 -9.82 14.87 -21.94
N ASP A 135 -9.14 14.52 -23.03
CA ASP A 135 -8.58 13.18 -23.29
C ASP A 135 -7.29 12.88 -22.50
N ASP A 136 -6.64 13.88 -21.91
CA ASP A 136 -5.40 13.70 -21.16
C ASP A 136 -5.60 13.29 -19.70
N LYS A 137 -6.85 13.18 -19.23
CA LYS A 137 -7.19 12.91 -17.82
C LYS A 137 -6.85 11.49 -17.34
N ASN A 138 -6.69 10.53 -18.26
CA ASN A 138 -6.44 9.13 -17.95
C ASN A 138 -5.06 8.64 -18.40
N ARG A 139 -4.15 9.54 -18.75
CA ARG A 139 -2.82 9.15 -19.23
C ARG A 139 -1.81 9.10 -18.09
N MET A 140 -1.05 8.02 -18.07
CA MET A 140 0.22 7.95 -17.34
C MET A 140 1.18 8.99 -17.90
N TYR A 141 1.89 9.70 -17.06
CA TYR A 141 2.91 10.65 -17.47
C TYR A 141 4.25 10.30 -16.83
N GLN A 142 5.32 10.69 -17.49
CA GLN A 142 6.66 10.49 -16.98
C GLN A 142 6.96 11.47 -15.84
N ASN A 143 7.33 10.93 -14.68
CA ASN A 143 7.73 11.71 -13.53
C ASN A 143 9.24 11.91 -13.54
N LEU A 144 9.67 13.08 -13.99
CA LEU A 144 11.08 13.37 -14.21
C LEU A 144 11.72 13.87 -12.90
N ASP A 145 12.92 13.39 -12.60
CA ASP A 145 13.68 13.65 -11.38
C ASP A 145 14.03 15.14 -11.14
N TYR A 146 14.08 15.94 -12.19
CA TYR A 146 14.27 17.40 -12.10
C TYR A 146 12.99 18.17 -11.79
N SER A 147 11.84 17.50 -11.68
CA SER A 147 10.59 18.14 -11.28
C SER A 147 10.64 18.48 -9.79
N GLY A 148 10.36 19.74 -9.42
CA GLY A 148 10.25 20.14 -8.02
C GLY A 148 9.14 19.42 -7.21
N ARG A 149 8.31 18.61 -7.90
CA ARG A 149 7.23 17.81 -7.31
C ARG A 149 7.46 16.31 -7.43
N TYR A 150 8.64 15.88 -7.85
CA TYR A 150 8.99 14.51 -8.15
C TYR A 150 8.47 13.49 -7.12
N HIS A 151 8.89 13.62 -5.87
CA HIS A 151 8.42 12.77 -4.77
C HIS A 151 6.97 13.06 -4.37
N SER A 152 6.54 14.33 -4.41
CA SER A 152 5.19 14.74 -3.99
C SER A 152 4.11 14.16 -4.88
N ASP A 153 4.33 14.14 -6.20
CA ASP A 153 3.38 13.59 -7.15
C ASP A 153 3.27 12.07 -6.99
N TRP A 154 4.39 11.37 -6.77
CA TRP A 154 4.41 9.95 -6.47
C TRP A 154 3.71 9.64 -5.12
N CYS A 155 4.04 10.38 -4.07
CA CYS A 155 3.39 10.22 -2.76
C CYS A 155 1.87 10.40 -2.85
N SER A 156 1.39 11.39 -3.61
CA SER A 156 -0.04 11.64 -3.78
C SER A 156 -0.73 10.49 -4.52
N MET A 157 -0.10 9.98 -5.56
CA MET A 157 -0.61 8.85 -6.34
C MET A 157 -0.77 7.59 -5.46
N ILE A 158 0.29 7.21 -4.73
CA ILE A 158 0.28 5.99 -3.92
C ILE A 158 -0.63 6.13 -2.68
N TYR A 159 -0.63 7.30 -2.05
CA TYR A 159 -1.43 7.58 -0.86
C TYR A 159 -2.92 7.38 -1.09
N ALA A 160 -3.46 7.92 -2.19
CA ALA A 160 -4.86 7.74 -2.56
C ALA A 160 -5.24 6.25 -2.72
N ARG A 161 -4.37 5.49 -3.36
CA ARG A 161 -4.59 4.05 -3.59
C ARG A 161 -4.51 3.22 -2.31
N LEU A 162 -3.58 3.54 -1.43
CA LEU A 162 -3.46 2.87 -0.13
C LEU A 162 -4.63 3.15 0.80
N LEU A 163 -5.15 4.39 0.80
CA LEU A 163 -6.37 4.73 1.55
C LEU A 163 -7.58 3.90 1.07
N ALA A 164 -7.75 3.77 -0.25
CA ALA A 164 -8.83 2.97 -0.81
C ALA A 164 -8.63 1.47 -0.54
N ALA A 165 -7.41 0.96 -0.73
CA ALA A 165 -7.05 -0.44 -0.53
C ALA A 165 -7.23 -0.89 0.94
N ARG A 166 -6.89 -0.02 1.90
CA ARG A 166 -7.08 -0.31 3.33
C ARG A 166 -8.51 -0.67 3.68
N ASN A 167 -9.49 -0.02 3.05
CA ASN A 167 -10.91 -0.28 3.30
C ASN A 167 -11.36 -1.66 2.77
N LEU A 168 -10.67 -2.21 1.78
CA LEU A 168 -10.98 -3.54 1.25
C LEU A 168 -10.46 -4.67 2.14
N LEU A 169 -9.37 -4.46 2.89
CA LEU A 169 -8.78 -5.48 3.75
C LEU A 169 -9.73 -5.89 4.88
N CYS A 170 -9.86 -7.19 5.13
CA CYS A 170 -10.48 -7.71 6.36
C CYS A 170 -9.57 -7.46 7.57
N ASP A 171 -10.09 -7.64 8.79
CA ASP A 171 -9.35 -7.30 10.01
C ASP A 171 -8.03 -8.05 10.15
N ASP A 172 -7.97 -9.30 9.72
CA ASP A 172 -6.77 -10.14 9.68
C ASP A 172 -6.10 -10.12 8.29
N GLY A 173 -6.40 -9.11 7.47
CA GLY A 173 -5.84 -8.89 6.15
C GLY A 173 -4.48 -8.20 6.18
N VAL A 174 -3.68 -8.45 5.14
CA VAL A 174 -2.33 -7.92 4.98
C VAL A 174 -2.13 -7.32 3.60
N ILE A 175 -1.26 -6.32 3.53
CA ILE A 175 -0.79 -5.75 2.27
C ILE A 175 0.71 -5.89 2.15
N PHE A 176 1.17 -6.29 0.97
CA PHE A 176 2.58 -6.33 0.57
C PHE A 176 2.82 -5.31 -0.54
N ILE A 177 3.90 -4.57 -0.44
CA ILE A 177 4.21 -3.49 -1.38
C ILE A 177 5.69 -3.58 -1.77
N SER A 178 5.96 -3.89 -3.04
CA SER A 178 7.31 -3.88 -3.59
C SER A 178 7.79 -2.46 -3.80
N ILE A 179 9.05 -2.19 -3.52
CA ILE A 179 9.67 -0.87 -3.73
C ILE A 179 11.20 -1.00 -3.67
N ASP A 180 11.88 -0.05 -4.30
CA ASP A 180 13.33 0.10 -4.18
C ASP A 180 13.74 1.30 -3.29
N ASP A 181 15.04 1.62 -3.26
CA ASP A 181 15.60 2.71 -2.43
C ASP A 181 15.05 4.10 -2.78
N ASN A 182 14.50 4.30 -4.00
CA ASN A 182 14.08 5.64 -4.43
C ASN A 182 12.94 6.18 -3.57
N GLU A 183 11.96 5.34 -3.22
CA GLU A 183 10.77 5.76 -2.49
C GLU A 183 10.47 4.94 -1.23
N GLN A 184 11.32 3.97 -0.84
CA GLN A 184 11.11 3.13 0.34
C GLN A 184 10.85 3.95 1.62
N ALA A 185 11.62 5.00 1.85
CA ALA A 185 11.49 5.83 3.04
C ALA A 185 10.19 6.62 3.07
N ASN A 186 9.75 7.15 1.92
CA ASN A 186 8.49 7.87 1.78
C ASN A 186 7.30 6.91 1.90
N LEU A 187 7.37 5.75 1.23
CA LEU A 187 6.35 4.70 1.32
C LEU A 187 6.14 4.22 2.76
N LYS A 188 7.23 4.01 3.51
CA LYS A 188 7.15 3.60 4.92
C LYS A 188 6.34 4.61 5.75
N LYS A 189 6.62 5.91 5.60
CA LYS A 189 5.90 6.98 6.31
C LYS A 189 4.43 7.06 5.91
N ILE A 190 4.14 6.92 4.62
CA ILE A 190 2.78 6.88 4.10
C ILE A 190 2.02 5.68 4.69
N CYS A 191 2.62 4.50 4.68
CA CYS A 191 2.00 3.31 5.25
C CYS A 191 1.80 3.42 6.77
N ASP A 192 2.73 4.02 7.50
CA ASP A 192 2.58 4.29 8.94
C ASP A 192 1.36 5.17 9.22
N GLU A 193 1.10 6.16 8.36
CA GLU A 193 -0.08 7.02 8.48
C GLU A 193 -1.37 6.28 8.10
N VAL A 194 -1.36 5.56 6.97
CA VAL A 194 -2.55 4.88 6.44
C VAL A 194 -2.95 3.70 7.31
N PHE A 195 -2.04 2.80 7.62
CA PHE A 195 -2.32 1.55 8.33
C PHE A 195 -2.09 1.68 9.85
N GLY A 196 -1.29 2.63 10.28
CA GLY A 196 -0.79 2.79 11.64
C GLY A 196 0.55 2.10 11.85
N GLU A 197 1.51 2.77 12.47
CA GLU A 197 2.87 2.25 12.73
C GLU A 197 2.85 0.91 13.48
N ARG A 198 1.95 0.75 14.45
CA ARG A 198 1.78 -0.50 15.21
C ARG A 198 1.38 -1.71 14.36
N ASN A 199 0.81 -1.47 13.17
CA ASN A 199 0.40 -2.50 12.24
C ASN A 199 1.49 -2.87 11.22
N PHE A 200 2.67 -2.28 11.35
CA PHE A 200 3.84 -2.70 10.60
C PHE A 200 4.22 -4.14 10.98
N VAL A 201 4.28 -5.03 9.99
CA VAL A 201 4.63 -6.44 10.18
C VAL A 201 6.13 -6.62 9.97
N ASN A 202 6.61 -6.32 8.76
CA ASN A 202 8.01 -6.47 8.39
C ASN A 202 8.36 -5.67 7.13
N CYS A 203 9.66 -5.50 6.89
CA CYS A 203 10.26 -5.11 5.62
C CYS A 203 11.15 -6.26 5.16
N PHE A 204 10.68 -7.02 4.17
CA PHE A 204 11.44 -8.12 3.60
C PHE A 204 12.45 -7.58 2.60
N ILE A 205 13.63 -8.19 2.58
CA ILE A 205 14.67 -7.91 1.60
C ILE A 205 14.55 -8.95 0.49
N TRP A 206 14.26 -8.46 -0.71
CA TRP A 206 14.20 -9.28 -1.90
C TRP A 206 15.53 -9.18 -2.66
N ASN A 207 16.27 -10.29 -2.73
CA ASN A 207 17.51 -10.32 -3.50
C ASN A 207 17.18 -10.47 -4.99
N CYS A 208 17.37 -9.41 -5.78
CA CYS A 208 17.04 -9.36 -7.20
C CYS A 208 18.24 -9.52 -8.13
N SER A 209 19.47 -9.53 -7.61
CA SER A 209 20.69 -9.66 -8.43
C SER A 209 21.75 -10.49 -7.74
N THR A 210 22.21 -11.54 -8.42
CA THR A 210 23.47 -12.21 -8.06
C THR A 210 24.63 -11.48 -8.74
N ALA A 211 25.64 -11.09 -7.97
CA ALA A 211 26.80 -10.34 -8.45
C ALA A 211 27.51 -11.00 -9.64
N GLY A 212 27.22 -10.50 -10.83
CA GLY A 212 27.78 -11.00 -12.10
C GLY A 212 27.48 -10.05 -13.24
N GLY A 213 28.09 -8.87 -13.27
CA GLY A 213 27.88 -7.87 -14.30
C GLY A 213 28.89 -6.74 -14.22
N ILE A 214 28.68 -5.66 -14.98
CA ILE A 214 29.51 -4.45 -14.91
C ILE A 214 29.46 -3.92 -13.48
N ARG A 215 30.61 -3.86 -12.82
CA ARG A 215 30.69 -3.33 -11.45
C ARG A 215 30.39 -1.83 -11.46
N PRO A 216 29.40 -1.37 -10.69
CA PRO A 216 29.13 0.06 -10.60
C PRO A 216 30.32 0.77 -9.94
N LYS A 217 30.46 2.07 -10.22
CA LYS A 217 31.56 2.91 -9.71
C LYS A 217 31.66 2.91 -8.17
N PHE A 218 30.52 2.78 -7.49
CA PHE A 218 30.45 2.81 -6.03
C PHE A 218 30.08 1.42 -5.46
N ALA A 219 28.85 1.24 -5.04
CA ALA A 219 28.36 -0.01 -4.45
C ALA A 219 27.34 -0.70 -5.38
N SER A 220 27.34 -2.03 -5.39
CA SER A 220 26.34 -2.81 -6.12
C SER A 220 25.02 -2.81 -5.34
N LYS A 221 23.94 -2.49 -6.05
CA LYS A 221 22.56 -2.65 -5.56
C LYS A 221 22.09 -4.06 -5.93
N THR A 222 21.78 -4.88 -4.94
CA THR A 222 21.45 -6.29 -5.12
C THR A 222 20.09 -6.69 -4.60
N HIS A 223 19.36 -5.75 -4.01
CA HIS A 223 18.08 -6.03 -3.37
C HIS A 223 17.06 -4.92 -3.58
N GLU A 224 15.82 -5.28 -3.35
CA GLU A 224 14.65 -4.43 -3.26
C GLU A 224 13.93 -4.74 -1.95
N TYR A 225 12.88 -4.02 -1.66
CA TYR A 225 12.13 -4.14 -0.42
C TYR A 225 10.71 -4.58 -0.71
N ILE A 226 10.13 -5.37 0.21
CA ILE A 226 8.70 -5.64 0.24
C ILE A 226 8.21 -5.23 1.63
N LEU A 227 7.51 -4.10 1.71
CA LEU A 227 6.88 -3.67 2.94
C LEU A 227 5.61 -4.47 3.20
N CYS A 228 5.44 -4.93 4.43
CA CYS A 228 4.25 -5.65 4.86
C CYS A 228 3.57 -4.93 6.02
N TYR A 229 2.28 -4.64 5.84
CA TYR A 229 1.40 -4.08 6.87
C TYR A 229 0.15 -4.95 7.04
N ALA A 230 -0.34 -5.03 8.26
CA ALA A 230 -1.63 -5.59 8.55
C ALA A 230 -2.70 -4.49 8.61
N LYS A 231 -3.96 -4.82 8.37
CA LYS A 231 -5.06 -3.94 8.76
C LYS A 231 -5.15 -3.82 10.29
N ASN A 232 -5.08 -4.94 10.99
CA ASN A 232 -4.97 -5.02 12.43
C ASN A 232 -4.03 -6.17 12.82
N LYS A 233 -2.80 -5.84 13.21
CA LYS A 233 -1.76 -6.83 13.55
C LYS A 233 -2.15 -7.76 14.69
N THR A 234 -3.04 -7.33 15.59
CA THR A 234 -3.49 -8.17 16.71
C THR A 234 -4.44 -9.30 16.29
N CYS A 235 -5.01 -9.21 15.08
CA CYS A 235 -5.87 -10.23 14.50
C CYS A 235 -5.12 -11.21 13.59
N LEU A 236 -3.81 -10.96 13.34
CA LEU A 236 -3.02 -11.84 12.47
C LEU A 236 -2.66 -13.15 13.18
N ASP A 237 -2.84 -14.25 12.47
CA ASP A 237 -2.17 -15.51 12.79
C ASP A 237 -0.68 -15.46 12.41
N MET A 238 0.08 -16.42 12.95
CA MET A 238 1.48 -16.55 12.62
C MET A 238 1.69 -16.92 11.15
N PHE A 239 2.65 -16.28 10.50
CA PHE A 239 3.08 -16.69 9.16
C PHE A 239 4.00 -17.90 9.25
N PHE A 240 3.53 -19.05 8.77
CA PHE A 240 4.31 -20.26 8.68
C PHE A 240 4.73 -20.51 7.24
N ALA A 241 6.04 -20.66 7.02
CA ALA A 241 6.52 -21.35 5.84
C ALA A 241 6.60 -22.86 6.18
N PRO A 242 6.02 -23.76 5.35
CA PRO A 242 6.18 -25.18 5.57
C PRO A 242 7.68 -25.54 5.56
N LEU A 243 8.09 -26.35 6.53
CA LEU A 243 9.47 -26.82 6.57
C LEU A 243 9.76 -27.68 5.33
N SER A 244 10.95 -27.49 4.75
CA SER A 244 11.41 -28.39 3.68
C SER A 244 11.48 -29.82 4.19
N GLY A 245 11.33 -30.82 3.28
CA GLY A 245 11.44 -32.22 3.66
C GLY A 245 12.79 -32.58 4.32
N GLU A 246 13.86 -31.86 3.98
CA GLU A 246 15.16 -31.99 4.63
C GLU A 246 15.16 -31.40 6.04
N ALA A 247 14.54 -30.25 6.22
CA ALA A 247 14.41 -29.64 7.54
C ALA A 247 13.58 -30.49 8.49
N ILE A 248 12.47 -31.10 8.00
CA ILE A 248 11.62 -32.00 8.78
C ILE A 248 12.43 -33.22 9.26
N LYS A 249 13.30 -33.80 8.41
CA LYS A 249 14.17 -34.93 8.78
C LYS A 249 15.17 -34.63 9.89
N MET A 250 15.43 -33.35 10.18
CA MET A 250 16.30 -32.96 11.29
C MET A 250 15.61 -33.03 12.66
N TYR A 251 14.26 -33.03 12.69
CA TYR A 251 13.46 -33.15 13.89
C TYR A 251 13.23 -34.63 14.21
N ARG A 252 14.13 -35.25 14.94
CA ARG A 252 14.14 -36.71 15.20
C ARG A 252 13.65 -37.09 16.57
N GLU A 253 13.74 -36.17 17.50
CA GLU A 253 13.36 -36.38 18.89
C GLU A 253 11.89 -35.91 19.09
N LYS A 254 11.22 -36.53 20.07
CA LYS A 254 9.83 -36.22 20.41
C LYS A 254 9.65 -36.12 21.92
N ASP A 255 9.01 -35.04 22.36
CA ASP A 255 8.56 -34.87 23.72
C ASP A 255 7.04 -34.55 23.77
N GLU A 256 6.52 -34.14 24.92
CA GLU A 256 5.12 -33.77 25.12
C GLU A 256 4.69 -32.53 24.30
N ARG A 257 5.64 -31.69 23.84
CA ARG A 257 5.42 -30.47 23.05
C ARG A 257 5.45 -30.73 21.55
N GLY A 258 6.01 -31.89 21.12
CA GLY A 258 6.08 -32.28 19.70
C GLY A 258 7.48 -32.74 19.27
N LEU A 259 7.72 -32.67 17.95
CA LEU A 259 9.03 -33.04 17.39
C LEU A 259 10.03 -31.91 17.59
N TYR A 260 11.25 -32.24 18.04
CA TYR A 260 12.34 -31.29 18.19
C TYR A 260 13.66 -31.86 17.65
N ARG A 261 14.65 -31.01 17.50
CA ARG A 261 16.02 -31.40 17.19
C ARG A 261 16.95 -30.89 18.26
N ASP A 262 17.90 -31.72 18.68
CA ASP A 262 18.98 -31.27 19.51
C ASP A 262 19.92 -30.36 18.72
N LYS A 263 20.35 -29.28 19.35
CA LYS A 263 21.34 -28.37 18.79
C LYS A 263 22.40 -28.11 19.84
N ASP A 264 23.66 -28.38 19.48
CA ASP A 264 24.78 -28.13 20.37
C ASP A 264 24.86 -26.67 20.81
N PHE A 265 24.92 -26.44 22.11
CA PHE A 265 25.19 -25.13 22.72
C PHE A 265 26.69 -24.80 22.63
N VAL A 266 27.28 -24.88 21.45
CA VAL A 266 28.68 -24.53 21.24
C VAL A 266 28.77 -23.16 20.61
N PHE A 267 29.13 -22.16 21.41
CA PHE A 267 29.65 -20.91 20.89
C PHE A 267 31.06 -21.14 20.38
N LYS A 268 31.27 -21.19 19.07
CA LYS A 268 32.60 -21.05 18.51
C LYS A 268 33.06 -19.63 18.76
N ASN A 269 33.92 -19.44 19.78
CA ASN A 269 34.69 -18.20 19.91
C ASN A 269 35.53 -18.05 18.63
N LYS A 270 35.31 -16.96 17.91
CA LYS A 270 36.20 -16.49 16.85
C LYS A 270 37.41 -15.80 17.46
#